data_3eace99869c37f3d3bf27b5d9c28631f
#
_entry.id   3eace99869c37f3d3bf27b5d9c28631f
#
_cell.length_a   1.000
_cell.length_b   1.000
_cell.length_c   1.000
_cell.angle_alpha   90.00
_cell.angle_beta   90.00
_cell.angle_gamma   90.00
#
_symmetry.space_group_name_H-M   'P 1'
#
loop_
_entity.id
_entity.type
_entity.pdbx_description
1 polymer ?
#
loop_
_entity_poly.entity_id
_entity_poly.type
_entity_poly.pdbx_seq_one_letter_code
_entity_poly.pdbx_strand_id
1 'polypeptide(L)'
;AAPPAARIGYACRMAYLLALDQGTTSSRAIAFDRAGRVVAAAQREFGQHFPQPGWVEHDAAEIWATQWAVARECMQKLAAAQAGRAQKAIEIAAIGITNQRETTVLWDRATGQPVAPAIVWQDRRTTARCEQLRRQGKAALIQRKTGLVLDAYFSATKLEWLLDQVPGARARAEAGELAFGTIDSWLIWNLTGGPQGG
;
A
#
# COMPACT_ATOMS: atom_id res chain seq x y z
N ALA A 1 10.60 -40.01 -42.40
CA ALA A 1 9.90 -40.05 -41.13
C ALA A 1 10.37 -38.85 -40.30
N ALA A 2 9.46 -37.92 -40.00
CA ALA A 2 9.74 -36.78 -39.12
C ALA A 2 9.85 -37.27 -37.65
N PRO A 3 10.77 -36.73 -36.85
CA PRO A 3 10.86 -37.09 -35.43
C PRO A 3 9.63 -36.65 -34.67
N PRO A 4 9.19 -37.39 -33.64
CA PRO A 4 8.01 -37.03 -32.86
C PRO A 4 8.32 -35.73 -32.10
N ALA A 5 7.41 -34.74 -32.21
CA ALA A 5 7.45 -33.51 -31.45
C ALA A 5 7.52 -33.82 -29.94
N ALA A 6 8.60 -33.42 -29.31
CA ALA A 6 8.74 -33.50 -27.85
C ALA A 6 7.58 -32.71 -27.22
N ARG A 7 6.61 -33.37 -26.63
CA ARG A 7 5.63 -32.77 -25.76
C ARG A 7 6.41 -32.24 -24.55
N ILE A 8 6.69 -30.95 -24.52
CA ILE A 8 7.11 -30.25 -23.28
C ILE A 8 5.93 -30.40 -22.33
N GLY A 9 6.03 -31.37 -21.44
CA GLY A 9 5.09 -31.57 -20.34
C GLY A 9 5.18 -30.33 -19.45
N TYR A 10 4.28 -29.38 -19.62
CA TYR A 10 4.01 -28.39 -18.60
C TYR A 10 3.51 -29.14 -17.37
N ALA A 11 4.42 -29.47 -16.44
CA ALA A 11 4.02 -29.90 -15.12
C ALA A 11 2.99 -28.90 -14.62
N CYS A 12 1.76 -29.35 -14.37
CA CYS A 12 0.66 -28.49 -13.94
C CYS A 12 1.06 -27.88 -12.58
N ARG A 13 1.73 -26.72 -12.62
CA ARG A 13 2.10 -25.96 -11.43
C ARG A 13 0.83 -25.46 -10.79
N MET A 14 0.70 -25.66 -9.48
CA MET A 14 -0.40 -25.07 -8.71
C MET A 14 -0.10 -23.58 -8.52
N ALA A 15 -0.61 -22.75 -9.42
CA ALA A 15 -0.46 -21.31 -9.34
C ALA A 15 -1.56 -20.70 -8.48
N TYR A 16 -1.16 -19.81 -7.58
CA TYR A 16 -2.04 -19.07 -6.67
C TYR A 16 -1.93 -17.56 -6.95
N LEU A 17 -2.95 -16.82 -6.55
CA LEU A 17 -2.94 -15.37 -6.47
C LEU A 17 -2.81 -14.98 -4.99
N LEU A 18 -1.92 -14.06 -4.67
CA LEU A 18 -1.79 -13.47 -3.34
C LEU A 18 -2.40 -12.08 -3.34
N ALA A 19 -3.44 -11.87 -2.54
CA ALA A 19 -4.01 -10.53 -2.31
C ALA A 19 -3.44 -9.97 -1.00
N LEU A 20 -2.92 -8.75 -1.07
CA LEU A 20 -2.52 -7.93 0.07
C LEU A 20 -3.59 -6.85 0.26
N ASP A 21 -4.33 -6.94 1.36
CA ASP A 21 -5.42 -6.03 1.70
C ASP A 21 -5.02 -5.21 2.94
N GLN A 22 -4.57 -4.00 2.70
CA GLN A 22 -4.18 -3.09 3.76
C GLN A 22 -5.35 -2.17 4.12
N GLY A 23 -6.13 -2.57 5.12
CA GLY A 23 -7.27 -1.82 5.64
C GLY A 23 -6.88 -0.68 6.58
N THR A 24 -7.87 0.05 7.08
CA THR A 24 -7.66 1.17 8.01
C THR A 24 -7.17 0.69 9.39
N THR A 25 -7.59 -0.49 9.82
CA THR A 25 -7.30 -1.00 11.17
C THR A 25 -6.46 -2.27 11.19
N SER A 26 -6.26 -2.90 10.04
CA SER A 26 -5.54 -4.18 9.96
C SER A 26 -4.95 -4.40 8.58
N SER A 27 -3.84 -5.14 8.55
CA SER A 27 -3.23 -5.70 7.35
C SER A 27 -3.70 -7.14 7.17
N ARG A 28 -4.01 -7.56 5.95
CA ARG A 28 -4.47 -8.89 5.60
C ARG A 28 -3.73 -9.43 4.38
N ALA A 29 -3.52 -10.73 4.34
CA ALA A 29 -3.07 -11.44 3.15
C ALA A 29 -3.96 -12.67 2.90
N ILE A 30 -4.35 -12.89 1.65
CA ILE A 30 -5.23 -13.98 1.24
C ILE A 30 -4.66 -14.65 0.00
N ALA A 31 -4.52 -15.97 0.04
CA ALA A 31 -4.13 -16.78 -1.10
C ALA A 31 -5.36 -17.44 -1.73
N PHE A 32 -5.52 -17.23 -3.04
CA PHE A 32 -6.60 -17.80 -3.85
C PHE A 32 -6.06 -18.85 -4.81
N ASP A 33 -6.82 -19.93 -5.00
CA ASP A 33 -6.58 -20.88 -6.10
C ASP A 33 -7.14 -20.37 -7.45
N ARG A 34 -6.93 -21.13 -8.52
CA ARG A 34 -7.42 -20.80 -9.86
C ARG A 34 -8.95 -20.72 -9.98
N ALA A 35 -9.69 -21.31 -9.04
CA ALA A 35 -11.14 -21.23 -8.99
C ALA A 35 -11.65 -20.05 -8.15
N GLY A 36 -10.74 -19.19 -7.64
CA GLY A 36 -11.07 -18.06 -6.78
C GLY A 36 -11.41 -18.46 -5.35
N ARG A 37 -11.12 -19.66 -4.92
CA ARG A 37 -11.38 -20.13 -3.56
C ARG A 37 -10.23 -19.71 -2.65
N VAL A 38 -10.56 -19.21 -1.45
CA VAL A 38 -9.58 -18.91 -0.41
C VAL A 38 -8.93 -20.21 0.08
N VAL A 39 -7.61 -20.31 0.00
CA VAL A 39 -6.83 -21.47 0.46
C VAL A 39 -6.10 -21.17 1.75
N ALA A 40 -5.63 -19.97 1.94
CA ALA A 40 -4.99 -19.50 3.17
C ALA A 40 -5.27 -18.03 3.39
N ALA A 41 -5.29 -17.60 4.65
CA ALA A 41 -5.41 -16.19 5.01
C ALA A 41 -4.70 -15.92 6.34
N ALA A 42 -4.20 -14.69 6.49
CA ALA A 42 -3.67 -14.15 7.74
C ALA A 42 -4.07 -12.69 7.87
N GLN A 43 -4.27 -12.22 9.10
CA GLN A 43 -4.64 -10.84 9.41
C GLN A 43 -3.98 -10.41 10.71
N ARG A 44 -3.62 -9.11 10.81
CA ARG A 44 -3.07 -8.50 12.02
C ARG A 44 -3.50 -7.05 12.11
N GLU A 45 -3.93 -6.62 13.27
CA GLU A 45 -4.21 -5.22 13.58
C GLU A 45 -2.91 -4.45 13.80
N PHE A 46 -2.97 -3.11 13.67
CA PHE A 46 -1.88 -2.17 13.94
C PHE A 46 -2.41 -0.92 14.64
N GLY A 47 -1.48 -0.10 15.19
CA GLY A 47 -1.79 1.04 16.03
C GLY A 47 -2.52 2.16 15.28
N GLN A 48 -3.53 2.74 15.96
CA GLN A 48 -4.22 3.96 15.53
C GLN A 48 -3.83 5.09 16.47
N HIS A 49 -3.40 6.24 15.93
CA HIS A 49 -2.95 7.38 16.71
C HIS A 49 -3.86 8.59 16.51
N PHE A 50 -4.30 9.21 17.60
CA PHE A 50 -5.20 10.36 17.61
C PHE A 50 -4.56 11.52 18.42
N PRO A 51 -3.49 12.17 17.89
CA PRO A 51 -2.69 13.13 18.66
C PRO A 51 -3.45 14.40 19.04
N GLN A 52 -4.47 14.78 18.25
CA GLN A 52 -5.33 15.94 18.52
C GLN A 52 -6.76 15.66 18.02
N PRO A 53 -7.77 16.42 18.46
CA PRO A 53 -9.12 16.31 17.94
C PRO A 53 -9.15 16.44 16.40
N GLY A 54 -9.72 15.45 15.72
CA GLY A 54 -9.82 15.41 14.26
C GLY A 54 -8.54 14.98 13.54
N TRP A 55 -7.45 14.69 14.25
CA TRP A 55 -6.24 14.12 13.67
C TRP A 55 -6.24 12.61 13.77
N VAL A 56 -5.86 11.94 12.69
CA VAL A 56 -5.73 10.48 12.64
C VAL A 56 -4.44 10.13 11.92
N GLU A 57 -3.57 9.39 12.60
CA GLU A 57 -2.24 9.04 12.12
C GLU A 57 -1.98 7.54 12.24
N HIS A 58 -1.17 7.03 11.32
CA HIS A 58 -0.61 5.69 11.39
C HIS A 58 0.92 5.74 11.30
N ASP A 59 1.58 4.75 11.91
CA ASP A 59 2.98 4.48 11.64
C ASP A 59 3.12 3.69 10.32
N ALA A 60 3.68 4.32 9.29
CA ALA A 60 3.87 3.70 8.00
C ALA A 60 4.86 2.51 8.05
N ALA A 61 5.82 2.53 8.97
CA ALA A 61 6.73 1.41 9.17
C ALA A 61 6.00 0.21 9.81
N GLU A 62 5.10 0.45 10.76
CA GLU A 62 4.25 -0.59 11.35
C GLU A 62 3.30 -1.20 10.29
N ILE A 63 2.71 -0.36 9.41
CA ILE A 63 1.89 -0.83 8.28
C ILE A 63 2.70 -1.79 7.41
N TRP A 64 3.93 -1.42 7.02
CA TRP A 64 4.80 -2.29 6.24
C TRP A 64 5.12 -3.59 6.99
N ALA A 65 5.55 -3.49 8.26
CA ALA A 65 5.93 -4.64 9.06
C ALA A 65 4.77 -5.63 9.25
N THR A 66 3.56 -5.14 9.52
CA THR A 66 2.37 -5.99 9.68
C THR A 66 1.94 -6.61 8.36
N GLN A 67 1.95 -5.85 7.26
CA GLN A 67 1.61 -6.38 5.92
C GLN A 67 2.58 -7.48 5.48
N TRP A 68 3.89 -7.27 5.70
CA TRP A 68 4.90 -8.28 5.42
C TRP A 68 4.75 -9.52 6.29
N ALA A 69 4.48 -9.35 7.59
CA ALA A 69 4.26 -10.45 8.51
C ALA A 69 3.06 -11.32 8.11
N VAL A 70 1.92 -10.71 7.77
CA VAL A 70 0.73 -11.48 7.35
C VAL A 70 0.91 -12.12 5.98
N ALA A 71 1.65 -11.50 5.06
CA ALA A 71 2.00 -12.12 3.78
C ALA A 71 2.81 -13.41 3.99
N ARG A 72 3.85 -13.36 4.83
CA ARG A 72 4.66 -14.53 5.19
C ARG A 72 3.84 -15.61 5.90
N GLU A 73 3.00 -15.23 6.85
CA GLU A 73 2.13 -16.16 7.58
C GLU A 73 1.12 -16.83 6.62
N CYS A 74 0.53 -16.09 5.70
CA CYS A 74 -0.36 -16.63 4.68
C CYS A 74 0.37 -17.65 3.80
N MET A 75 1.61 -17.35 3.37
CA MET A 75 2.42 -18.30 2.59
C MET A 75 2.77 -19.57 3.36
N GLN A 76 3.07 -19.46 4.66
CA GLN A 76 3.32 -20.63 5.51
C GLN A 76 2.05 -21.52 5.65
N LYS A 77 0.88 -20.89 5.86
CA LYS A 77 -0.40 -21.60 5.90
C LYS A 77 -0.73 -22.28 4.57
N LEU A 78 -0.46 -21.60 3.44
CA LEU A 78 -0.61 -22.15 2.10
C LEU A 78 0.29 -23.37 1.91
N ALA A 79 1.55 -23.31 2.33
CA ALA A 79 2.48 -24.43 2.26
C ALA A 79 2.00 -25.62 3.11
N ALA A 80 1.54 -25.38 4.33
CA ALA A 80 0.98 -26.41 5.20
C ALA A 80 -0.27 -27.07 4.59
N ALA A 81 -1.16 -26.31 3.97
CA ALA A 81 -2.36 -26.83 3.31
C ALA A 81 -2.06 -27.69 2.07
N GLN A 82 -0.84 -27.58 1.50
CA GLN A 82 -0.37 -28.39 0.38
C GLN A 82 0.54 -29.56 0.81
N ALA A 83 0.89 -29.66 2.10
CA ALA A 83 1.67 -30.77 2.63
C ALA A 83 0.93 -32.08 2.40
N GLY A 84 1.61 -33.07 1.80
CA GLY A 84 1.01 -34.38 1.46
C GLY A 84 0.37 -34.49 0.06
N ARG A 85 0.22 -33.37 -0.67
CA ARG A 85 -0.06 -33.41 -2.11
C ARG A 85 1.27 -33.50 -2.86
N ALA A 86 1.33 -34.35 -3.91
CA ALA A 86 2.57 -34.59 -4.68
C ALA A 86 3.41 -33.31 -4.82
N GLN A 87 4.69 -33.39 -4.44
CA GLN A 87 5.68 -32.33 -4.21
C GLN A 87 5.77 -31.31 -5.36
N LYS A 88 4.79 -30.41 -5.48
CA LYS A 88 4.78 -29.32 -6.46
C LYS A 88 5.16 -28.04 -5.73
N ALA A 89 6.15 -27.33 -6.27
CA ALA A 89 6.51 -26.01 -5.78
C ALA A 89 5.28 -25.07 -5.83
N ILE A 90 5.03 -24.35 -4.75
CA ILE A 90 4.03 -23.29 -4.72
C ILE A 90 4.50 -22.17 -5.63
N GLU A 91 3.67 -21.78 -6.55
CA GLU A 91 3.91 -20.68 -7.46
C GLU A 91 2.88 -19.56 -7.18
N ILE A 92 3.35 -18.38 -6.88
CA ILE A 92 2.52 -17.18 -6.84
C ILE A 92 2.57 -16.54 -8.23
N ALA A 93 1.47 -16.65 -8.97
CA ALA A 93 1.39 -16.14 -10.34
C ALA A 93 1.29 -14.60 -10.39
N ALA A 94 0.66 -13.99 -9.38
CA ALA A 94 0.56 -12.55 -9.24
C ALA A 94 0.26 -12.14 -7.79
N ILE A 95 0.62 -10.90 -7.47
CA ILE A 95 0.25 -10.23 -6.22
C ILE A 95 -0.68 -9.07 -6.57
N GLY A 96 -1.88 -9.05 -5.97
CA GLY A 96 -2.80 -7.92 -6.03
C GLY A 96 -2.72 -7.12 -4.73
N ILE A 97 -2.70 -5.79 -4.83
CA ILE A 97 -2.67 -4.90 -3.66
C ILE A 97 -3.93 -4.05 -3.66
N THR A 98 -4.62 -4.02 -2.52
CA THR A 98 -5.66 -3.03 -2.21
C THR A 98 -5.33 -2.37 -0.88
N ASN A 99 -5.80 -1.13 -0.66
CA ASN A 99 -5.42 -0.35 0.50
C ASN A 99 -6.53 0.55 1.01
N GLN A 100 -6.34 1.09 2.23
CA GLN A 100 -7.02 2.28 2.69
C GLN A 100 -6.63 3.46 1.79
N ARG A 101 -7.56 3.93 0.96
CA ARG A 101 -7.30 4.99 -0.01
C ARG A 101 -7.02 6.33 0.67
N GLU A 102 -6.27 7.22 -0.01
CA GLU A 102 -6.00 8.62 0.39
C GLU A 102 -5.15 8.82 1.66
N THR A 103 -4.81 7.75 2.38
CA THR A 103 -3.82 7.83 3.46
C THR A 103 -2.46 8.14 2.86
N THR A 104 -1.86 9.26 3.31
CA THR A 104 -0.68 9.86 2.67
C THR A 104 0.58 9.54 3.46
N VAL A 105 1.57 8.99 2.80
CA VAL A 105 2.92 8.72 3.33
C VAL A 105 3.92 9.60 2.60
N LEU A 106 4.86 10.19 3.34
CA LEU A 106 6.04 10.91 2.81
C LEU A 106 7.29 10.24 3.37
N TRP A 107 8.24 9.85 2.50
CA TRP A 107 9.44 9.13 2.92
C TRP A 107 10.71 9.63 2.21
N ASP A 108 11.82 9.41 2.85
CA ASP A 108 13.15 9.69 2.33
C ASP A 108 13.56 8.59 1.34
N ARG A 109 13.94 8.97 0.13
CA ARG A 109 14.30 8.01 -0.94
C ARG A 109 15.62 7.29 -0.69
N ALA A 110 16.56 7.94 -0.01
CA ALA A 110 17.87 7.36 0.23
C ALA A 110 17.84 6.33 1.36
N THR A 111 17.02 6.58 2.39
CA THR A 111 16.92 5.71 3.57
C THR A 111 15.72 4.79 3.57
N GLY A 112 14.69 5.12 2.79
CA GLY A 112 13.40 4.44 2.81
C GLY A 112 12.58 4.70 4.10
N GLN A 113 12.99 5.68 4.92
CA GLN A 113 12.30 5.95 6.20
C GLN A 113 11.20 6.99 6.02
N PRO A 114 10.00 6.78 6.60
CA PRO A 114 8.98 7.81 6.69
C PRO A 114 9.54 9.05 7.42
N VAL A 115 9.28 10.24 6.89
CA VAL A 115 9.73 11.50 7.50
C VAL A 115 8.73 12.07 8.51
N ALA A 116 7.52 11.53 8.52
CA ALA A 116 6.44 11.85 9.46
C ALA A 116 5.44 10.68 9.52
N PRO A 117 4.55 10.63 10.53
CA PRO A 117 3.42 9.71 10.54
C PRO A 117 2.55 9.85 9.28
N ALA A 118 2.00 8.73 8.80
CA ALA A 118 1.05 8.73 7.69
C ALA A 118 -0.24 9.44 8.12
N ILE A 119 -0.70 10.42 7.32
CA ILE A 119 -1.96 11.12 7.58
C ILE A 119 -3.10 10.32 6.95
N VAL A 120 -4.00 9.80 7.81
CA VAL A 120 -5.07 8.90 7.44
C VAL A 120 -6.17 9.63 6.66
N TRP A 121 -6.90 8.92 5.81
CA TRP A 121 -8.02 9.46 5.02
C TRP A 121 -9.12 10.12 5.86
N GLN A 122 -9.31 9.68 7.10
CA GLN A 122 -10.28 10.24 8.07
C GLN A 122 -9.83 11.57 8.70
N ASP A 123 -8.55 11.93 8.56
CA ASP A 123 -7.96 13.11 9.18
C ASP A 123 -8.57 14.41 8.64
N ARG A 124 -8.81 15.35 9.53
CA ARG A 124 -9.47 16.63 9.22
C ARG A 124 -8.58 17.85 9.40
N ARG A 125 -7.25 17.68 9.68
CA ARG A 125 -6.31 18.79 9.93
C ARG A 125 -6.23 19.79 8.79
N THR A 126 -6.48 19.38 7.55
CA THR A 126 -6.41 20.23 6.35
C THR A 126 -7.75 20.86 5.97
N THR A 127 -8.80 20.72 6.77
CA THR A 127 -10.13 21.26 6.49
C THR A 127 -10.09 22.79 6.26
N ALA A 128 -9.36 23.54 7.10
CA ALA A 128 -9.23 24.99 6.95
C ALA A 128 -8.57 25.36 5.61
N ARG A 129 -7.60 24.59 5.15
CA ARG A 129 -6.96 24.77 3.83
C ARG A 129 -7.95 24.52 2.69
N CYS A 130 -8.75 23.47 2.78
CA CYS A 130 -9.81 23.21 1.79
C CYS A 130 -10.83 24.35 1.74
N GLU A 131 -11.25 24.90 2.89
CA GLU A 131 -12.12 26.07 2.94
C GLU A 131 -11.49 27.34 2.30
N GLN A 132 -10.19 27.56 2.56
CA GLN A 132 -9.46 28.65 1.93
C GLN A 132 -9.44 28.50 0.39
N LEU A 133 -9.12 27.33 -0.12
CA LEU A 133 -9.11 27.05 -1.57
C LEU A 133 -10.51 27.20 -2.19
N ARG A 134 -11.56 26.81 -1.45
CA ARG A 134 -12.96 26.99 -1.88
C ARG A 134 -13.32 28.46 -2.01
N ARG A 135 -12.95 29.28 -1.00
CA ARG A 135 -13.15 30.74 -1.06
C ARG A 135 -12.38 31.41 -2.21
N GLN A 136 -11.25 30.85 -2.62
CA GLN A 136 -10.47 31.28 -3.78
C GLN A 136 -11.04 30.81 -5.13
N GLY A 137 -12.19 30.16 -5.15
CA GLY A 137 -12.84 29.67 -6.37
C GLY A 137 -12.16 28.45 -7.02
N LYS A 138 -11.26 27.77 -6.31
CA LYS A 138 -10.49 26.63 -6.86
C LYS A 138 -11.28 25.33 -6.95
N ALA A 139 -12.43 25.20 -6.28
CA ALA A 139 -13.22 23.97 -6.23
C ALA A 139 -13.62 23.44 -7.61
N ALA A 140 -14.18 24.31 -8.47
CA ALA A 140 -14.61 23.94 -9.82
C ALA A 140 -13.41 23.52 -10.71
N LEU A 141 -12.24 24.15 -10.57
CA LEU A 141 -11.02 23.77 -11.29
C LEU A 141 -10.55 22.37 -10.87
N ILE A 142 -10.49 22.10 -9.57
CA ILE A 142 -10.09 20.81 -9.01
C ILE A 142 -11.05 19.73 -9.51
N GLN A 143 -12.35 19.93 -9.36
CA GLN A 143 -13.36 18.96 -9.79
C GLN A 143 -13.26 18.65 -11.29
N ARG A 144 -13.08 19.68 -12.13
CA ARG A 144 -12.94 19.50 -13.58
C ARG A 144 -11.69 18.73 -13.97
N LYS A 145 -10.57 18.92 -13.24
CA LYS A 145 -9.30 18.25 -13.55
C LYS A 145 -9.19 16.85 -12.97
N THR A 146 -9.82 16.57 -11.84
CA THR A 146 -9.63 15.33 -11.08
C THR A 146 -10.89 14.47 -10.98
N GLY A 147 -12.07 15.05 -11.24
CA GLY A 147 -13.36 14.41 -10.95
C GLY A 147 -13.74 14.44 -9.46
N LEU A 148 -12.86 14.94 -8.58
CA LEU A 148 -13.00 14.88 -7.14
C LEU A 148 -13.48 16.21 -6.56
N VAL A 149 -14.22 16.14 -5.44
CA VAL A 149 -14.57 17.32 -4.66
C VAL A 149 -13.35 17.83 -3.87
N LEU A 150 -13.37 19.10 -3.50
CA LEU A 150 -12.33 19.66 -2.63
C LEU A 150 -12.65 19.33 -1.17
N ASP A 151 -11.94 18.35 -0.62
CA ASP A 151 -12.13 17.89 0.77
C ASP A 151 -10.80 17.43 1.40
N ALA A 152 -10.69 17.53 2.72
CA ALA A 152 -9.57 17.05 3.51
C ALA A 152 -9.38 15.50 3.44
N TYR A 153 -10.38 14.78 2.96
CA TYR A 153 -10.29 13.35 2.67
C TYR A 153 -9.12 13.03 1.72
N PHE A 154 -8.93 13.86 0.67
CA PHE A 154 -7.96 13.61 -0.41
C PHE A 154 -6.52 13.97 -0.04
N SER A 155 -5.55 13.34 -0.70
CA SER A 155 -4.14 13.34 -0.34
C SER A 155 -3.44 14.69 -0.56
N ALA A 156 -3.88 15.51 -1.53
CA ALA A 156 -3.13 16.70 -1.97
C ALA A 156 -2.89 17.72 -0.85
N THR A 157 -3.92 18.05 -0.05
CA THR A 157 -3.76 19.00 1.06
C THR A 157 -3.00 18.41 2.24
N LYS A 158 -3.02 17.08 2.42
CA LYS A 158 -2.21 16.38 3.42
C LYS A 158 -0.72 16.46 3.04
N LEU A 159 -0.40 16.22 1.77
CA LEU A 159 0.98 16.39 1.27
C LEU A 159 1.46 17.83 1.42
N GLU A 160 0.65 18.83 1.02
CA GLU A 160 0.95 20.26 1.23
C GLU A 160 1.27 20.53 2.71
N TRP A 161 0.43 20.02 3.62
CA TRP A 161 0.62 20.17 5.06
C TRP A 161 1.94 19.52 5.55
N LEU A 162 2.27 18.30 5.11
CA LEU A 162 3.52 17.63 5.46
C LEU A 162 4.74 18.43 4.99
N LEU A 163 4.72 18.93 3.76
CA LEU A 163 5.81 19.73 3.21
C LEU A 163 6.01 21.07 3.95
N ASP A 164 4.95 21.64 4.53
CA ASP A 164 5.01 22.88 5.28
C ASP A 164 5.36 22.69 6.76
N GLN A 165 4.96 21.56 7.38
CA GLN A 165 5.14 21.34 8.81
C GLN A 165 6.38 20.52 9.17
N VAL A 166 6.84 19.65 8.27
CA VAL A 166 8.07 18.89 8.52
C VAL A 166 9.28 19.77 8.15
N PRO A 167 10.19 20.04 9.12
CA PRO A 167 11.34 20.91 8.89
C PRO A 167 12.17 20.49 7.67
N GLY A 168 12.35 21.40 6.72
CA GLY A 168 13.15 21.18 5.51
C GLY A 168 12.50 20.30 4.44
N ALA A 169 11.31 19.72 4.68
CA ALA A 169 10.70 18.77 3.76
C ALA A 169 10.45 19.37 2.37
N ARG A 170 10.00 20.62 2.28
CA ARG A 170 9.75 21.27 0.99
C ARG A 170 11.03 21.39 0.14
N ALA A 171 12.12 21.89 0.70
CA ALA A 171 13.40 22.00 0.00
C ALA A 171 13.94 20.63 -0.42
N ARG A 172 13.82 19.62 0.45
CA ARG A 172 14.22 18.24 0.15
C ARG A 172 13.35 17.61 -0.95
N ALA A 173 12.06 17.91 -0.97
CA ALA A 173 11.16 17.45 -2.02
C ALA A 173 11.51 18.10 -3.38
N GLU A 174 11.80 19.40 -3.40
CA GLU A 174 12.25 20.12 -4.59
C GLU A 174 13.61 19.59 -5.11
N ALA A 175 14.49 19.16 -4.21
CA ALA A 175 15.75 18.48 -4.56
C ALA A 175 15.54 17.02 -5.03
N GLY A 176 14.31 16.48 -4.99
CA GLY A 176 14.02 15.10 -5.38
C GLY A 176 14.43 14.03 -4.37
N GLU A 177 14.73 14.43 -3.12
CA GLU A 177 15.17 13.53 -2.06
C GLU A 177 14.02 12.77 -1.40
N LEU A 178 12.79 13.30 -1.51
CA LEU A 178 11.60 12.69 -0.92
C LEU A 178 10.72 12.04 -1.99
N ALA A 179 10.03 11.01 -1.58
CA ALA A 179 8.93 10.40 -2.33
C ALA A 179 7.66 10.42 -1.49
N PHE A 180 6.51 10.47 -2.17
CA PHE A 180 5.23 10.37 -1.50
C PHE A 180 4.30 9.41 -2.25
N GLY A 181 3.31 8.89 -1.55
CA GLY A 181 2.26 8.10 -2.14
C GLY A 181 1.17 7.75 -1.15
N THR A 182 0.17 7.04 -1.65
CA THR A 182 -0.79 6.32 -0.82
C THR A 182 -0.19 4.99 -0.38
N ILE A 183 -0.90 4.25 0.46
CA ILE A 183 -0.33 3.05 1.09
C ILE A 183 0.06 1.98 0.06
N ASP A 184 -0.66 1.84 -1.06
CA ASP A 184 -0.27 0.95 -2.16
C ASP A 184 1.13 1.28 -2.72
N SER A 185 1.41 2.56 -2.96
CA SER A 185 2.74 3.01 -3.42
C SER A 185 3.81 2.72 -2.36
N TRP A 186 3.51 2.94 -1.07
CA TRP A 186 4.40 2.61 0.04
C TRP A 186 4.69 1.11 0.12
N LEU A 187 3.68 0.26 -0.06
CA LEU A 187 3.85 -1.19 -0.08
C LEU A 187 4.67 -1.64 -1.30
N ILE A 188 4.38 -1.10 -2.49
CA ILE A 188 5.14 -1.41 -3.72
C ILE A 188 6.60 -1.01 -3.55
N TRP A 189 6.87 0.20 -3.07
CA TRP A 189 8.22 0.68 -2.78
C TRP A 189 9.01 -0.35 -1.94
N ASN A 190 8.43 -0.78 -0.82
CA ASN A 190 9.10 -1.74 0.07
C ASN A 190 9.22 -3.15 -0.54
N LEU A 191 8.21 -3.61 -1.30
CA LEU A 191 8.23 -4.92 -1.95
C LEU A 191 9.25 -5.00 -3.09
N THR A 192 9.58 -3.89 -3.72
CA THR A 192 10.54 -3.82 -4.85
C THR A 192 11.96 -3.51 -4.41
N GLY A 193 12.23 -3.43 -3.10
CA GLY A 193 13.57 -3.26 -2.55
C GLY A 193 13.87 -1.88 -1.98
N GLY A 194 12.89 -0.99 -1.90
CA GLY A 194 13.04 0.33 -1.30
C GLY A 194 14.19 1.14 -1.93
N PRO A 195 15.14 1.65 -1.11
CA PRO A 195 16.28 2.44 -1.61
C PRO A 195 17.18 1.73 -2.63
N GLN A 196 17.16 0.39 -2.68
CA GLN A 196 17.97 -0.41 -3.58
C GLN A 196 17.28 -0.73 -4.91
N GLY A 197 15.99 -0.55 -5.05
CA GLY A 197 15.26 -0.93 -6.26
C GLY A 197 13.82 -0.47 -6.36
N GLY A 198 13.32 0.23 -5.33
CA GLY A 198 11.95 0.76 -5.28
C GLY A 198 11.73 2.00 -6.14
#